data_caa43aeedf653ede5ab7817d932b0de6
#
_entry.id   caa43aeedf653ede5ab7817d932b0de6
#
_cell.length_a   1.000
_cell.length_b   1.000
_cell.length_c   1.000
_cell.angle_alpha   90.00
_cell.angle_beta   90.00
_cell.angle_gamma   90.00
#
_symmetry.space_group_name_H-M   'P 1'
#
loop_
_entity.id
_entity.type
_entity.pdbx_description
1 polymer ?
#
loop_
_entity_poly.entity_id
_entity_poly.type
_entity_poly.pdbx_seq_one_letter_code
_entity_poly.pdbx_strand_id
1 'polypeptide(L)'
;MKNSFIGIIGLGYVGLPLATAFASKYQVIGFDINQKRITELNKGLDLTNELTTEQLNKVIGSSLKLTTVLDDLSECTVYIVTVPTPVTSSKSPDLTPVIKATESVSKVLKKGDTVVYESTVYPGVTEEVCVPIHIRLYLLF
;
A
#
# COMPACT_ATOMS: atom_id res chain seq x y z
N MET A 1 8.63 16.77 -15.57
CA MET A 1 8.43 15.48 -14.84
C MET A 1 6.97 15.10 -14.99
N LYS A 2 6.69 13.92 -15.52
CA LYS A 2 5.35 13.36 -15.47
C LYS A 2 4.94 13.26 -13.99
N ASN A 3 3.72 13.63 -13.65
CA ASN A 3 3.17 13.46 -12.30
C ASN A 3 3.24 11.95 -11.94
N SER A 4 4.25 11.57 -11.19
CA SER A 4 4.38 10.21 -10.70
C SER A 4 3.45 10.06 -9.50
N PHE A 5 2.46 9.17 -9.60
CA PHE A 5 1.62 8.80 -8.48
C PHE A 5 2.31 7.73 -7.65
N ILE A 6 2.22 7.86 -6.34
CA ILE A 6 2.71 6.87 -5.39
C ILE A 6 1.51 6.09 -4.85
N GLY A 7 1.52 4.78 -5.00
CA GLY A 7 0.54 3.88 -4.40
C GLY A 7 1.04 3.35 -3.06
N ILE A 8 0.28 3.52 -2.00
CA ILE A 8 0.55 2.91 -0.67
C ILE A 8 -0.46 1.80 -0.46
N ILE A 9 0.02 0.59 -0.26
CA ILE A 9 -0.80 -0.62 -0.12
C ILE A 9 -0.79 -1.07 1.34
N GLY A 10 -1.91 -0.90 2.01
CA GLY A 10 -2.10 -1.07 3.45
C GLY A 10 -2.00 0.25 4.19
N LEU A 11 -3.07 0.65 4.88
CA LEU A 11 -3.19 1.94 5.57
C LEU A 11 -3.29 1.74 7.10
N GLY A 12 -2.40 0.91 7.62
CA GLY A 12 -2.23 0.68 9.05
C GLY A 12 -1.24 1.66 9.70
N TYR A 13 -0.55 1.19 10.75
CA TYR A 13 0.40 1.99 11.55
C TYR A 13 1.57 2.55 10.75
N VAL A 14 2.00 1.87 9.70
CA VAL A 14 3.12 2.30 8.84
C VAL A 14 2.60 3.03 7.61
N GLY A 15 1.63 2.46 6.92
CA GLY A 15 1.19 2.94 5.62
C GLY A 15 0.49 4.29 5.67
N LEU A 16 -0.37 4.53 6.67
CA LEU A 16 -1.10 5.79 6.76
C LEU A 16 -0.18 7.00 7.03
N PRO A 17 0.72 6.97 8.02
CA PRO A 17 1.68 8.06 8.22
C PRO A 17 2.57 8.28 6.99
N LEU A 18 3.01 7.21 6.33
CA LEU A 18 3.82 7.29 5.13
C LEU A 18 3.06 7.94 3.97
N ALA A 19 1.80 7.53 3.73
CA ALA A 19 0.94 8.12 2.71
C ALA A 19 0.75 9.62 2.92
N THR A 20 0.50 10.03 4.16
CA THR A 20 0.31 11.44 4.54
C THR A 20 1.59 12.25 4.35
N ALA A 21 2.74 11.69 4.72
CA ALA A 21 4.04 12.34 4.55
C ALA A 21 4.36 12.56 3.06
N PHE A 22 4.16 11.55 2.22
CA PHE A 22 4.35 11.69 0.77
C PHE A 22 3.34 12.65 0.14
N ALA A 23 2.09 12.66 0.60
CA ALA A 23 1.05 13.54 0.08
C ALA A 23 1.34 15.03 0.30
N SER A 24 2.30 15.38 1.17
CA SER A 24 2.78 16.75 1.31
C SER A 24 3.53 17.27 0.07
N LYS A 25 4.00 16.37 -0.81
CA LYS A 25 4.84 16.71 -1.98
C LYS A 25 4.41 16.03 -3.28
N TYR A 26 3.67 14.94 -3.20
CA TYR A 26 3.31 14.08 -4.33
C TYR A 26 1.82 13.78 -4.34
N GLN A 27 1.31 13.35 -5.48
CA GLN A 27 -0.01 12.74 -5.54
C GLN A 27 0.09 11.29 -5.07
N VAL A 28 -0.72 10.92 -4.08
CA VAL A 28 -0.70 9.61 -3.43
C VAL A 28 -2.06 8.95 -3.51
N ILE A 29 -2.05 7.66 -3.82
CA ILE A 29 -3.23 6.80 -3.73
C ILE A 29 -2.99 5.81 -2.60
N GLY A 30 -3.77 5.92 -1.54
CA GLY A 30 -3.77 4.99 -0.41
C GLY A 30 -4.84 3.91 -0.62
N PHE A 31 -4.41 2.68 -0.75
CA PHE A 31 -5.26 1.51 -0.96
C PHE A 31 -5.29 0.63 0.29
N ASP A 32 -6.48 0.26 0.71
CA ASP A 32 -6.68 -0.76 1.74
C ASP A 32 -7.89 -1.63 1.36
N ILE A 33 -7.80 -2.93 1.61
CA ILE A 33 -8.91 -3.86 1.35
C ILE A 33 -10.07 -3.69 2.33
N ASN A 34 -9.84 -3.03 3.46
CA ASN A 34 -10.83 -2.83 4.51
C ASN A 34 -11.68 -1.58 4.23
N GLN A 35 -12.89 -1.78 3.73
CA GLN A 35 -13.83 -0.69 3.44
C GLN A 35 -14.14 0.17 4.67
N LYS A 36 -14.22 -0.43 5.85
CA LYS A 36 -14.48 0.31 7.10
C LYS A 36 -13.34 1.28 7.37
N ARG A 37 -12.08 0.83 7.21
CA ARG A 37 -10.88 1.67 7.37
C ARG A 37 -10.92 2.88 6.43
N ILE A 38 -11.20 2.66 5.15
CA ILE A 38 -11.33 3.74 4.16
C ILE A 38 -12.44 4.72 4.52
N THR A 39 -13.59 4.23 4.97
CA THR A 39 -14.72 5.08 5.38
C THR A 39 -14.38 5.94 6.59
N GLU A 40 -13.71 5.39 7.59
CA GLU A 40 -13.27 6.11 8.80
C GLU A 40 -12.25 7.19 8.46
N LEU A 41 -11.23 6.85 7.69
CA LEU A 41 -10.19 7.78 7.27
C LEU A 41 -10.75 8.94 6.43
N ASN A 42 -11.69 8.68 5.52
CA ASN A 42 -12.35 9.74 4.74
C ASN A 42 -13.19 10.70 5.61
N LYS A 43 -13.56 10.29 6.82
CA LYS A 43 -14.20 11.15 7.84
C LYS A 43 -13.18 11.85 8.75
N GLY A 44 -11.88 11.69 8.49
CA GLY A 44 -10.82 12.23 9.31
C GLY A 44 -10.57 11.46 10.61
N LEU A 45 -11.05 10.22 10.70
CA LEU A 45 -10.92 9.38 11.90
C LEU A 45 -9.86 8.29 11.69
N ASP A 46 -8.75 8.42 12.41
CA ASP A 46 -7.70 7.40 12.46
C ASP A 46 -7.77 6.61 13.78
N LEU A 47 -8.30 5.38 13.73
CA LEU A 47 -8.39 4.50 14.89
C LEU A 47 -7.04 3.92 15.33
N THR A 48 -5.99 4.06 14.53
CA THR A 48 -4.63 3.70 14.96
C THR A 48 -3.96 4.79 15.79
N ASN A 49 -4.58 5.97 15.88
CA ASN A 49 -4.08 7.13 16.61
C ASN A 49 -2.67 7.60 16.20
N GLU A 50 -2.27 7.32 14.96
CA GLU A 50 -1.01 7.79 14.41
C GLU A 50 -1.10 9.25 13.93
N LEU A 51 -2.28 9.64 13.43
CA LEU A 51 -2.54 10.97 12.87
C LEU A 51 -3.78 11.61 13.48
N THR A 52 -3.72 12.93 13.62
CA THR A 52 -4.88 13.73 14.03
C THR A 52 -5.82 13.96 12.84
N THR A 53 -7.08 14.25 13.15
CA THR A 53 -8.08 14.67 12.14
C THR A 53 -7.58 15.85 11.30
N GLU A 54 -6.91 16.81 11.92
CA GLU A 54 -6.35 17.98 11.24
C GLU A 54 -5.27 17.57 10.22
N GLN A 55 -4.36 16.66 10.60
CA GLN A 55 -3.31 16.16 9.71
C GLN A 55 -3.91 15.42 8.50
N LEU A 56 -4.92 14.60 8.72
CA LEU A 56 -5.62 13.88 7.65
C LEU A 56 -6.33 14.85 6.71
N ASN A 57 -7.08 15.79 7.23
CA ASN A 57 -7.88 16.73 6.44
C ASN A 57 -7.03 17.67 5.57
N LYS A 58 -5.75 17.87 5.88
CA LYS A 58 -4.83 18.65 5.04
C LYS A 58 -4.53 18.00 3.70
N VAL A 59 -4.60 16.69 3.60
CA VAL A 59 -4.16 15.93 2.42
C VAL A 59 -5.28 15.14 1.74
N ILE A 60 -6.25 14.64 2.50
CA ILE A 60 -7.38 13.86 1.96
C ILE A 60 -8.20 14.74 1.01
N GLY A 61 -8.48 14.19 -0.17
CA GLY A 61 -9.27 14.87 -1.20
C GLY A 61 -8.50 15.91 -2.03
N SER A 62 -7.25 16.23 -1.66
CA SER A 62 -6.36 17.11 -2.44
C SER A 62 -5.21 16.32 -3.07
N SER A 63 -4.28 15.84 -2.27
CA SER A 63 -3.10 15.08 -2.70
C SER A 63 -3.11 13.61 -2.27
N LEU A 64 -4.03 13.22 -1.39
CA LEU A 64 -4.24 11.84 -0.96
C LEU A 64 -5.65 11.39 -1.32
N LYS A 65 -5.74 10.42 -2.23
CA LYS A 65 -6.97 9.67 -2.52
C LYS A 65 -6.94 8.35 -1.76
N LEU A 66 -8.01 8.04 -1.03
CA LEU A 66 -8.17 6.77 -0.30
C LEU A 66 -9.19 5.89 -1.04
N THR A 67 -8.86 4.63 -1.24
CA THR A 67 -9.68 3.72 -2.05
C THR A 67 -9.57 2.26 -1.63
N THR A 68 -10.61 1.48 -1.92
CA THR A 68 -10.61 0.01 -1.93
C THR A 68 -10.57 -0.56 -3.34
N VAL A 69 -10.55 0.30 -4.36
CA VAL A 69 -10.60 -0.10 -5.78
C VAL A 69 -9.18 -0.25 -6.31
N LEU A 70 -8.81 -1.47 -6.69
CA LEU A 70 -7.46 -1.78 -7.15
C LEU A 70 -7.07 -1.00 -8.43
N ASP A 71 -8.01 -0.82 -9.35
CA ASP A 71 -7.78 -0.12 -10.61
C ASP A 71 -7.36 1.35 -10.42
N ASP A 72 -7.72 1.97 -9.30
CA ASP A 72 -7.26 3.32 -8.97
C ASP A 72 -5.73 3.42 -8.88
N LEU A 73 -5.04 2.30 -8.59
CA LEU A 73 -3.58 2.23 -8.53
C LEU A 73 -2.91 2.15 -9.91
N SER A 74 -3.67 1.98 -11.00
CA SER A 74 -3.11 1.77 -12.34
C SER A 74 -2.27 2.93 -12.87
N GLU A 75 -2.48 4.15 -12.37
CA GLU A 75 -1.69 5.34 -12.72
C GLU A 75 -0.42 5.51 -11.89
N CYS A 76 -0.26 4.70 -10.84
CA CYS A 76 0.95 4.73 -10.01
C CYS A 76 2.16 4.21 -10.79
N THR A 77 3.32 4.74 -10.45
CA THR A 77 4.63 4.30 -10.97
C THR A 77 5.54 3.79 -9.86
N VAL A 78 5.18 4.08 -8.62
CA VAL A 78 5.85 3.55 -7.42
C VAL A 78 4.77 2.96 -6.52
N TYR A 79 4.96 1.73 -6.10
CA TYR A 79 4.07 1.01 -5.19
C TYR A 79 4.83 0.68 -3.91
N ILE A 80 4.29 1.05 -2.76
CA ILE A 80 4.92 0.78 -1.46
C ILE A 80 3.97 -0.11 -0.67
N VAL A 81 4.40 -1.33 -0.39
CA VAL A 81 3.64 -2.34 0.34
C VAL A 81 3.95 -2.23 1.82
N THR A 82 2.95 -1.91 2.60
CA THR A 82 3.02 -1.67 4.05
C THR A 82 2.01 -2.50 4.84
N VAL A 83 1.59 -3.64 4.29
CA VAL A 83 0.65 -4.54 4.94
C VAL A 83 1.26 -5.22 6.16
N PRO A 84 0.46 -5.63 7.16
CA PRO A 84 0.99 -6.30 8.35
C PRO A 84 1.57 -7.67 8.03
N THR A 85 2.52 -8.10 8.88
CA THR A 85 3.10 -9.44 8.88
C THR A 85 2.84 -10.08 10.26
N PRO A 86 1.62 -10.55 10.54
CA PRO A 86 1.27 -11.10 11.83
C PRO A 86 2.04 -12.40 12.11
N VAL A 87 2.11 -12.79 13.36
CA VAL A 87 2.71 -14.04 13.79
C VAL A 87 1.60 -15.07 13.98
N THR A 88 1.80 -16.27 13.46
CA THR A 88 0.88 -17.40 13.65
C THR A 88 0.91 -17.92 15.07
N SER A 89 -0.02 -18.79 15.46
CA SER A 89 -0.05 -19.47 16.76
C SER A 89 1.22 -20.29 17.03
N SER A 90 1.90 -20.77 15.98
CA SER A 90 3.19 -21.48 16.05
C SER A 90 4.40 -20.52 16.09
N LYS A 91 4.18 -19.22 16.26
CA LYS A 91 5.20 -18.16 16.27
C LYS A 91 6.00 -18.05 14.96
N SER A 92 5.41 -18.49 13.85
CA SER A 92 5.96 -18.31 12.49
C SER A 92 5.36 -17.05 11.83
N PRO A 93 6.12 -16.32 11.00
CA PRO A 93 5.57 -15.19 10.25
C PRO A 93 4.45 -15.64 9.29
N ASP A 94 3.32 -14.94 9.30
CA ASP A 94 2.26 -15.13 8.32
C ASP A 94 2.47 -14.19 7.14
N LEU A 95 2.88 -14.72 6.01
CA LEU A 95 3.13 -13.98 4.77
C LEU A 95 1.88 -13.77 3.92
N THR A 96 0.71 -14.27 4.36
CA THR A 96 -0.52 -14.17 3.58
C THR A 96 -0.85 -12.73 3.17
N PRO A 97 -0.78 -11.71 4.06
CA PRO A 97 -1.05 -10.33 3.65
C PRO A 97 -0.06 -9.83 2.60
N VAL A 98 1.23 -10.14 2.73
CA VAL A 98 2.28 -9.74 1.77
C VAL A 98 2.07 -10.40 0.42
N ILE A 99 1.77 -11.69 0.38
CA ILE A 99 1.48 -12.44 -0.84
C ILE A 99 0.27 -11.85 -1.57
N LYS A 100 -0.84 -11.63 -0.86
CA LYS A 100 -2.05 -11.05 -1.44
C LYS A 100 -1.83 -9.62 -1.94
N ALA A 101 -1.09 -8.79 -1.22
CA ALA A 101 -0.73 -7.46 -1.66
C ALA A 101 0.13 -7.50 -2.92
N THR A 102 1.10 -8.41 -2.98
CA THR A 102 1.95 -8.63 -4.16
C THR A 102 1.14 -9.05 -5.38
N GLU A 103 0.21 -10.00 -5.20
CA GLU A 103 -0.70 -10.43 -6.28
C GLU A 103 -1.59 -9.28 -6.77
N SER A 104 -2.08 -8.44 -5.87
CA SER A 104 -2.88 -7.26 -6.21
C SER A 104 -2.07 -6.24 -7.02
N VAL A 105 -0.88 -5.87 -6.54
CA VAL A 105 0.03 -4.94 -7.25
C VAL A 105 0.39 -5.49 -8.62
N SER A 106 0.65 -6.78 -8.74
CA SER A 106 1.03 -7.41 -10.02
C SER A 106 -0.01 -7.26 -11.13
N LYS A 107 -1.29 -7.09 -10.76
CA LYS A 107 -2.38 -6.88 -11.74
C LYS A 107 -2.38 -5.50 -12.37
N VAL A 108 -1.78 -4.51 -11.71
CA VAL A 108 -1.73 -3.11 -12.17
C VAL A 108 -0.31 -2.65 -12.51
N LEU A 109 0.69 -3.47 -12.22
CA LEU A 109 2.10 -3.18 -12.44
C LEU A 109 2.44 -3.10 -13.93
N LYS A 110 3.19 -2.08 -14.32
CA LYS A 110 3.63 -1.84 -15.70
C LYS A 110 5.14 -1.86 -15.81
N LYS A 111 5.64 -2.03 -17.01
CA LYS A 111 7.08 -1.96 -17.28
C LYS A 111 7.64 -0.59 -16.88
N GLY A 112 8.69 -0.61 -16.06
CA GLY A 112 9.34 0.58 -15.56
C GLY A 112 8.83 1.05 -14.19
N ASP A 113 7.77 0.45 -13.66
CA ASP A 113 7.29 0.73 -12.31
C ASP A 113 8.24 0.15 -11.24
N THR A 114 8.16 0.71 -10.05
CA THR A 114 8.96 0.28 -8.89
C THR A 114 8.05 -0.22 -7.78
N VAL A 115 8.39 -1.36 -7.18
CA VAL A 115 7.71 -1.89 -5.99
C VAL A 115 8.69 -1.88 -4.81
N VAL A 116 8.25 -1.29 -3.71
CA VAL A 116 9.01 -1.22 -2.45
C VAL A 116 8.26 -2.01 -1.39
N TYR A 117 8.94 -2.85 -0.64
CA TYR A 117 8.38 -3.59 0.49
C TYR A 117 8.87 -2.99 1.80
N GLU A 118 7.96 -2.36 2.54
CA GLU A 118 8.19 -1.81 3.88
C GLU A 118 7.53 -2.67 4.97
N SER A 119 6.86 -3.76 4.59
CA SER A 119 6.38 -4.76 5.53
C SER A 119 7.56 -5.45 6.23
N THR A 120 7.43 -5.67 7.54
CA THR A 120 8.46 -6.38 8.32
C THR A 120 8.49 -7.86 7.93
N VAL A 121 9.46 -8.24 7.11
CA VAL A 121 9.66 -9.61 6.64
C VAL A 121 11.07 -10.08 6.96
N TYR A 122 11.27 -11.40 7.02
CA TYR A 122 12.62 -11.96 7.19
C TYR A 122 13.43 -11.85 5.88
N PRO A 123 14.78 -11.89 5.96
CA PRO A 123 15.64 -11.80 4.79
C PRO A 123 15.30 -12.84 3.72
N GLY A 124 15.25 -12.41 2.46
CA GLY A 124 14.95 -13.29 1.31
C GLY A 124 13.49 -13.29 0.87
N VAL A 125 12.54 -12.84 1.69
CA VAL A 125 11.10 -12.88 1.31
C VAL A 125 10.82 -12.08 0.04
N THR A 126 11.40 -10.91 -0.11
CA THR A 126 11.19 -10.09 -1.30
C THR A 126 11.63 -10.83 -2.56
N GLU A 127 12.84 -11.38 -2.57
CA GLU A 127 13.44 -12.05 -3.71
C GLU A 127 12.87 -13.45 -3.97
N GLU A 128 12.57 -14.20 -2.92
CA GLU A 128 12.19 -15.61 -3.02
C GLU A 128 10.67 -15.83 -3.11
N VAL A 129 9.89 -14.90 -2.58
CA VAL A 129 8.42 -15.00 -2.56
C VAL A 129 7.77 -13.95 -3.45
N CYS A 130 8.07 -12.65 -3.24
CA CYS A 130 7.38 -11.57 -3.93
C CYS A 130 7.77 -11.44 -5.40
N VAL A 131 9.06 -11.45 -5.71
CA VAL A 131 9.54 -11.33 -7.10
C VAL A 131 9.01 -12.44 -8.00
N PRO A 132 9.01 -13.73 -7.62
CA PRO A 132 8.41 -14.79 -8.44
C PRO A 132 6.92 -14.59 -8.72
N ILE A 133 6.16 -14.04 -7.78
CA ILE A 133 4.73 -13.71 -7.99
C ILE A 133 4.58 -12.64 -9.06
N HIS A 134 5.35 -11.57 -9.00
CA HIS A 134 5.34 -10.50 -10.01
C HIS A 134 5.68 -11.05 -11.39
N ILE A 135 6.75 -11.84 -11.52
CA ILE A 135 7.18 -12.44 -12.79
C ILE A 135 6.08 -13.34 -13.36
N ARG A 136 5.53 -14.25 -12.55
CA ARG A 136 4.50 -15.19 -12.98
C ARG A 136 3.26 -14.48 -13.51
N LEU A 137 2.77 -13.46 -12.81
CA LEU A 137 1.57 -12.74 -13.23
C LEU A 137 1.84 -11.81 -14.42
N TYR A 138 3.02 -11.22 -14.51
CA TYR A 138 3.42 -10.41 -15.66
C TYR A 138 3.50 -11.21 -16.97
N LEU A 139 3.89 -12.49 -16.91
CA LEU A 139 3.98 -13.37 -18.08
C LEU A 139 2.62 -13.92 -18.54
N LEU A 140 1.56 -13.76 -17.74
CA LEU A 140 0.20 -14.22 -18.09
C LEU A 140 -0.61 -13.17 -18.88
N PHE A 141 -0.09 -11.98 -19.05
CA PHE A 141 -0.69 -10.86 -19.78
C PHE A 141 0.29 -10.31 -20.84
#